data_4092da3e06a392291bd6079e5f78823a
#
_entry.id   4092da3e06a392291bd6079e5f78823a
#
_cell.length_a   1.000
_cell.length_b   1.000
_cell.length_c   1.000
_cell.angle_alpha   90.00
_cell.angle_beta   90.00
_cell.angle_gamma   90.00
#
_symmetry.space_group_name_H-M   'P 1'
#
loop_
_entity.id
_entity.type
_entity.pdbx_description
1 polymer ?
#
loop_
_entity_poly.entity_id
_entity_poly.type
_entity_poly.pdbx_seq_one_letter_code
_entity_poly.pdbx_strand_id
1 'polypeptide(L)'
;MSSWIKMLSDEMADTELKQALDEARTPHGTVDNVLRVHSLRPNTMKGHMALYKSCLHDDTNTLPEWLQETISSYVSILNSCEYSLLNQWKNAEFLMHDKEKSNKIYSSLKNRKPQDCFTGVELALMQYAEKLTLRPSDIKRADVDNLRNAGLDDGQILEANQIICYFNYVNRSINGLGVTNEGDIIGYYKDD
;
A
#
# COMPACT_ATOMS: atom_id res chain seq x y z
N MET A 1 6.59 1.63 22.15
CA MET A 1 5.76 0.40 21.88
C MET A 1 5.23 0.49 20.47
N SER A 2 5.60 -0.43 19.62
CA SER A 2 5.26 -0.39 18.19
C SER A 2 3.83 -0.88 17.86
N SER A 3 3.03 -1.23 18.86
CA SER A 3 1.60 -1.60 18.72
C SER A 3 0.88 -1.54 20.07
N TRP A 4 -0.46 -1.38 20.06
CA TRP A 4 -1.30 -1.46 21.27
C TRP A 4 -1.58 -2.88 21.74
N ILE A 5 -1.31 -3.88 20.91
CA ILE A 5 -1.39 -5.29 21.28
C ILE A 5 -0.01 -5.93 21.36
N LYS A 6 0.09 -7.08 22.03
CA LYS A 6 1.34 -7.83 22.12
C LYS A 6 1.79 -8.33 20.75
N MET A 7 3.06 -8.14 20.45
CA MET A 7 3.77 -8.78 19.34
C MET A 7 4.81 -9.74 19.91
N LEU A 8 4.92 -10.94 19.31
CA LEU A 8 5.91 -11.92 19.71
C LEU A 8 7.23 -11.65 18.97
N SER A 9 8.34 -11.77 19.70
CA SER A 9 9.67 -11.73 19.09
C SER A 9 10.03 -13.08 18.44
N ASP A 10 11.12 -13.11 17.68
CA ASP A 10 11.61 -14.33 17.03
C ASP A 10 11.97 -15.42 18.05
N GLU A 11 12.48 -15.03 19.26
CA GLU A 11 12.81 -15.96 20.34
C GLU A 11 11.59 -16.59 20.99
N MET A 12 10.44 -15.91 20.92
CA MET A 12 9.16 -16.40 21.47
C MET A 12 8.34 -17.20 20.45
N ALA A 13 8.81 -17.26 19.21
CA ALA A 13 8.07 -17.89 18.12
C ALA A 13 8.15 -19.42 18.21
N ASP A 14 7.00 -20.09 18.12
CA ASP A 14 6.91 -21.53 17.84
C ASP A 14 7.24 -21.81 16.34
N THR A 15 7.17 -23.08 15.97
CA THR A 15 7.52 -23.51 14.60
C THR A 15 6.64 -22.85 13.54
N GLU A 16 5.33 -22.70 13.79
CA GLU A 16 4.41 -22.11 12.83
C GLU A 16 4.68 -20.61 12.64
N LEU A 17 4.88 -19.89 13.75
CA LEU A 17 5.19 -18.46 13.70
C LEU A 17 6.57 -18.21 13.07
N LYS A 18 7.58 -19.03 13.38
CA LYS A 18 8.92 -18.92 12.74
C LYS A 18 8.82 -19.00 11.23
N GLN A 19 8.10 -20.00 10.73
CA GLN A 19 7.89 -20.15 9.29
C GLN A 19 7.21 -18.90 8.70
N ALA A 20 6.15 -18.41 9.34
CA ALA A 20 5.44 -17.22 8.86
C ALA A 20 6.31 -15.95 8.88
N LEU A 21 7.14 -15.78 9.91
CA LEU A 21 8.09 -14.66 10.00
C LEU A 21 9.16 -14.75 8.90
N ASP A 22 9.69 -15.95 8.63
CA ASP A 22 10.70 -16.14 7.58
C ASP A 22 10.15 -15.84 6.18
N GLU A 23 8.89 -16.20 5.89
CA GLU A 23 8.19 -15.86 4.64
C GLU A 23 7.87 -14.37 4.52
N ALA A 24 7.80 -13.66 5.65
CA ALA A 24 7.45 -12.25 5.76
C ALA A 24 8.65 -11.30 5.76
N ARG A 25 9.89 -11.82 5.64
CA ARG A 25 11.09 -10.96 5.63
C ARG A 25 11.13 -10.07 4.39
N THR A 26 11.42 -8.80 4.64
CA THR A 26 11.67 -7.82 3.59
C THR A 26 13.02 -8.10 2.89
N PRO A 27 13.33 -7.43 1.76
CA PRO A 27 14.67 -7.48 1.16
C PRO A 27 15.80 -7.03 2.11
N HIS A 28 15.47 -6.27 3.16
CA HIS A 28 16.40 -5.88 4.22
C HIS A 28 16.67 -6.97 5.27
N GLY A 29 15.96 -8.12 5.18
CA GLY A 29 16.08 -9.24 6.13
C GLY A 29 15.28 -9.04 7.43
N THR A 30 14.50 -7.98 7.55
CA THR A 30 13.65 -7.65 8.71
C THR A 30 12.20 -8.06 8.49
N VAL A 31 11.43 -8.16 9.55
CA VAL A 31 9.96 -8.31 9.50
C VAL A 31 9.34 -7.04 10.05
N ASP A 32 8.67 -6.29 9.20
CA ASP A 32 8.05 -5.02 9.54
C ASP A 32 6.88 -5.20 10.53
N ASN A 33 6.64 -4.19 11.35
CA ASN A 33 5.62 -4.22 12.41
C ASN A 33 4.21 -4.46 11.88
N VAL A 34 3.91 -4.02 10.64
CA VAL A 34 2.63 -4.31 9.96
C VAL A 34 2.36 -5.80 9.80
N LEU A 35 3.40 -6.62 9.69
CA LEU A 35 3.29 -8.08 9.62
C LEU A 35 3.49 -8.71 11.01
N ARG A 36 4.44 -8.21 11.80
CA ARG A 36 4.71 -8.73 13.14
C ARG A 36 3.52 -8.61 14.10
N VAL A 37 2.63 -7.64 13.89
CA VAL A 37 1.39 -7.50 14.68
C VAL A 37 0.47 -8.72 14.58
N HIS A 38 0.61 -9.51 13.53
CA HIS A 38 -0.12 -10.77 13.33
C HIS A 38 0.49 -11.97 14.10
N SER A 39 1.58 -11.79 14.85
CA SER A 39 2.34 -12.88 15.48
C SER A 39 1.52 -13.78 16.40
N LEU A 40 0.42 -13.28 17.00
CA LEU A 40 -0.50 -14.08 17.81
C LEU A 40 -1.43 -14.97 16.97
N ARG A 41 -1.48 -14.80 15.66
CA ARG A 41 -2.31 -15.56 14.71
C ARG A 41 -1.59 -15.69 13.37
N PRO A 42 -0.57 -16.57 13.26
CA PRO A 42 0.31 -16.66 12.08
C PRO A 42 -0.44 -16.85 10.75
N ASN A 43 -1.60 -17.50 10.76
CA ASN A 43 -2.42 -17.68 9.55
C ASN A 43 -2.93 -16.34 8.99
N THR A 44 -3.17 -15.34 9.84
CA THR A 44 -3.55 -14.00 9.36
C THR A 44 -2.36 -13.27 8.74
N MET A 45 -1.13 -13.53 9.19
CA MET A 45 0.10 -13.04 8.56
C MET A 45 0.27 -13.63 7.15
N LYS A 46 0.11 -14.95 7.02
CA LYS A 46 0.18 -15.65 5.72
C LYS A 46 -0.84 -15.11 4.73
N GLY A 47 -2.09 -14.93 5.16
CA GLY A 47 -3.14 -14.34 4.32
C GLY A 47 -2.83 -12.90 3.90
N HIS A 48 -2.33 -12.08 4.82
CA HIS A 48 -1.89 -10.71 4.54
C HIS A 48 -0.77 -10.71 3.50
N MET A 49 0.28 -11.53 3.68
CA MET A 49 1.41 -11.62 2.75
C MET A 49 0.99 -12.08 1.36
N ALA A 50 0.10 -13.08 1.28
CA ALA A 50 -0.41 -13.54 -0.01
C ALA A 50 -1.13 -12.41 -0.77
N LEU A 51 -1.97 -11.64 -0.07
CA LEU A 51 -2.68 -10.51 -0.66
C LEU A 51 -1.72 -9.38 -1.06
N TYR A 52 -0.77 -9.02 -0.19
CA TYR A 52 0.24 -7.99 -0.46
C TYR A 52 1.05 -8.30 -1.71
N LYS A 53 1.61 -9.52 -1.77
CA LYS A 53 2.42 -9.94 -2.92
C LYS A 53 1.62 -9.97 -4.22
N SER A 54 0.38 -10.46 -4.19
CA SER A 54 -0.46 -10.51 -5.39
C SER A 54 -0.91 -9.13 -5.88
N CYS A 55 -1.06 -8.15 -4.99
CA CYS A 55 -1.48 -6.80 -5.38
C CYS A 55 -0.34 -5.93 -5.90
N LEU A 56 0.89 -6.07 -5.37
CA LEU A 56 1.98 -5.11 -5.60
C LEU A 56 3.25 -5.72 -6.20
N HIS A 57 3.46 -7.02 -6.06
CA HIS A 57 4.72 -7.66 -6.40
C HIS A 57 4.53 -8.91 -7.29
N ASP A 58 3.43 -8.98 -8.02
CA ASP A 58 3.21 -10.04 -9.00
C ASP A 58 3.70 -9.59 -10.37
N ASP A 59 4.54 -10.42 -11.01
CA ASP A 59 5.15 -10.13 -12.31
C ASP A 59 4.12 -9.97 -13.45
N THR A 60 2.86 -10.35 -13.22
CA THR A 60 1.77 -10.19 -14.19
C THR A 60 1.08 -8.82 -14.08
N ASN A 61 1.37 -8.02 -13.06
CA ASN A 61 0.87 -6.66 -12.95
C ASN A 61 1.41 -5.78 -14.08
N THR A 62 0.53 -4.96 -14.66
CA THR A 62 0.85 -4.16 -15.86
C THR A 62 0.82 -2.65 -15.60
N LEU A 63 0.27 -2.20 -14.47
CA LEU A 63 0.39 -0.81 -14.05
C LEU A 63 1.84 -0.52 -13.63
N PRO A 64 2.42 0.63 -14.01
CA PRO A 64 3.78 0.99 -13.58
C PRO A 64 3.93 0.96 -12.06
N GLU A 65 4.99 0.34 -11.55
CA GLU A 65 5.23 0.17 -10.10
C GLU A 65 5.17 1.49 -9.33
N TRP A 66 5.81 2.55 -9.86
CA TRP A 66 5.76 3.87 -9.23
C TRP A 66 4.32 4.41 -9.09
N LEU A 67 3.43 4.06 -10.02
CA LEU A 67 2.03 4.46 -10.01
C LEU A 67 1.24 3.63 -9.00
N GLN A 68 1.52 2.33 -8.89
CA GLN A 68 0.94 1.45 -7.87
C GLN A 68 1.27 1.96 -6.46
N GLU A 69 2.53 2.32 -6.20
CA GLU A 69 2.99 2.88 -4.93
C GLU A 69 2.41 4.29 -4.67
N THR A 70 2.19 5.07 -5.73
CA THR A 70 1.53 6.38 -5.63
C THR A 70 0.05 6.25 -5.26
N ILE A 71 -0.68 5.31 -5.87
CA ILE A 71 -2.07 4.99 -5.51
C ILE A 71 -2.12 4.56 -4.04
N SER A 72 -1.23 3.67 -3.63
CA SER A 72 -1.09 3.17 -2.27
C SER A 72 -0.87 4.28 -1.25
N SER A 73 0.03 5.22 -1.59
CA SER A 73 0.31 6.42 -0.80
C SER A 73 -0.91 7.32 -0.68
N TYR A 74 -1.64 7.52 -1.79
CA TYR A 74 -2.84 8.38 -1.77
C TYR A 74 -3.95 7.78 -0.90
N VAL A 75 -4.21 6.49 -1.00
CA VAL A 75 -5.16 5.78 -0.11
C VAL A 75 -4.72 5.93 1.35
N SER A 76 -3.43 5.87 1.65
CA SER A 76 -2.89 6.04 3.00
C SER A 76 -3.06 7.48 3.52
N ILE A 77 -2.91 8.49 2.67
CA ILE A 77 -3.24 9.89 2.99
C ILE A 77 -4.72 10.02 3.34
N LEU A 78 -5.60 9.47 2.50
CA LEU A 78 -7.06 9.55 2.68
C LEU A 78 -7.54 8.88 3.97
N ASN A 79 -6.89 7.76 4.36
CA ASN A 79 -7.15 7.03 5.59
C ASN A 79 -6.38 7.58 6.81
N SER A 80 -5.57 8.62 6.66
CA SER A 80 -4.70 9.17 7.71
C SER A 80 -3.81 8.10 8.36
N CYS A 81 -3.25 7.18 7.54
CA CYS A 81 -2.36 6.12 7.97
C CYS A 81 -0.91 6.51 7.68
N GLU A 82 -0.24 7.11 8.67
CA GLU A 82 1.13 7.60 8.51
C GLU A 82 2.13 6.46 8.30
N TYR A 83 1.94 5.32 8.97
CA TYR A 83 2.76 4.13 8.78
C TYR A 83 2.90 3.73 7.31
N SER A 84 1.76 3.47 6.66
CA SER A 84 1.76 3.08 5.25
C SER A 84 2.22 4.22 4.34
N LEU A 85 1.83 5.47 4.63
CA LEU A 85 2.26 6.60 3.82
C LEU A 85 3.78 6.73 3.76
N LEU A 86 4.48 6.60 4.89
CA LEU A 86 5.93 6.69 4.93
C LEU A 86 6.59 5.61 4.07
N ASN A 87 6.13 4.36 4.19
CA ASN A 87 6.68 3.24 3.44
C ASN A 87 6.39 3.35 1.93
N GLN A 88 5.11 3.52 1.56
CA GLN A 88 4.72 3.54 0.14
C GLN A 88 5.26 4.77 -0.58
N TRP A 89 5.29 5.93 0.10
CA TRP A 89 5.87 7.12 -0.52
C TRP A 89 7.37 6.98 -0.75
N LYS A 90 8.09 6.36 0.19
CA LYS A 90 9.52 6.06 0.01
C LYS A 90 9.75 5.17 -1.21
N ASN A 91 8.90 4.17 -1.41
CA ASN A 91 8.93 3.30 -2.58
C ASN A 91 8.65 4.08 -3.88
N ALA A 92 7.56 4.86 -3.90
CA ALA A 92 7.18 5.68 -5.05
C ALA A 92 8.30 6.66 -5.44
N GLU A 93 8.90 7.33 -4.45
CA GLU A 93 10.01 8.25 -4.66
C GLU A 93 11.24 7.55 -5.25
N PHE A 94 11.58 6.36 -4.73
CA PHE A 94 12.67 5.53 -5.26
C PHE A 94 12.43 5.17 -6.72
N LEU A 95 11.26 4.66 -7.05
CA LEU A 95 10.90 4.19 -8.39
C LEU A 95 10.74 5.32 -9.43
N MET A 96 10.41 6.53 -8.99
CA MET A 96 10.29 7.68 -9.91
C MET A 96 11.63 8.19 -10.42
N HIS A 97 12.72 8.00 -9.67
CA HIS A 97 14.06 8.53 -9.98
C HIS A 97 14.08 10.04 -10.31
N ASP A 98 13.08 10.80 -9.85
CA ASP A 98 12.91 12.23 -10.09
C ASP A 98 12.38 12.90 -8.81
N LYS A 99 13.29 13.55 -8.10
CA LYS A 99 13.00 14.18 -6.81
C LYS A 99 12.06 15.38 -6.92
N GLU A 100 12.19 16.16 -8.00
CA GLU A 100 11.34 17.34 -8.22
C GLU A 100 9.89 16.90 -8.53
N LYS A 101 9.74 15.93 -9.44
CA LYS A 101 8.46 15.31 -9.77
C LYS A 101 7.80 14.70 -8.53
N SER A 102 8.55 13.92 -7.76
CA SER A 102 8.01 13.25 -6.56
C SER A 102 7.54 14.27 -5.52
N ASN A 103 8.31 15.33 -5.22
CA ASN A 103 7.91 16.39 -4.30
C ASN A 103 6.62 17.10 -4.71
N LYS A 104 6.48 17.39 -6.01
CA LYS A 104 5.28 18.02 -6.56
C LYS A 104 4.05 17.11 -6.42
N ILE A 105 4.19 15.83 -6.75
CA ILE A 105 3.13 14.84 -6.60
C ILE A 105 2.74 14.70 -5.13
N TYR A 106 3.71 14.54 -4.22
CA TYR A 106 3.45 14.42 -2.78
C TYR A 106 2.63 15.59 -2.25
N SER A 107 3.05 16.82 -2.57
CA SER A 107 2.34 18.03 -2.16
C SER A 107 0.90 18.07 -2.69
N SER A 108 0.70 17.71 -3.95
CA SER A 108 -0.61 17.65 -4.59
C SER A 108 -1.54 16.64 -3.90
N LEU A 109 -1.06 15.43 -3.65
CA LEU A 109 -1.83 14.38 -2.99
C LEU A 109 -2.16 14.72 -1.53
N LYS A 110 -1.20 15.30 -0.78
CA LYS A 110 -1.43 15.77 0.60
C LYS A 110 -2.50 16.85 0.67
N ASN A 111 -2.59 17.70 -0.35
CA ASN A 111 -3.61 18.74 -0.48
C ASN A 111 -4.93 18.23 -1.09
N ARG A 112 -5.03 16.94 -1.43
CA ARG A 112 -6.17 16.31 -2.13
C ARG A 112 -6.52 17.01 -3.44
N LYS A 113 -5.50 17.37 -4.21
CA LYS A 113 -5.62 18.02 -5.54
C LYS A 113 -4.81 17.28 -6.59
N PRO A 114 -5.12 15.99 -6.85
CA PRO A 114 -4.36 15.20 -7.82
C PRO A 114 -4.34 15.83 -9.22
N GLN A 115 -5.37 16.61 -9.59
CA GLN A 115 -5.44 17.34 -10.84
C GLN A 115 -4.33 18.40 -11.04
N ASP A 116 -3.64 18.80 -9.97
CA ASP A 116 -2.53 19.74 -10.07
C ASP A 116 -1.26 19.11 -10.64
N CYS A 117 -1.20 17.76 -10.67
CA CYS A 117 -0.03 16.98 -11.12
C CYS A 117 -0.35 15.92 -12.17
N PHE A 118 -1.57 15.41 -12.19
CA PHE A 118 -1.96 14.28 -13.03
C PHE A 118 -2.98 14.66 -14.08
N THR A 119 -2.94 13.96 -15.21
CA THR A 119 -3.91 14.05 -16.31
C THR A 119 -4.23 12.63 -16.81
N GLY A 120 -5.23 12.49 -17.68
CA GLY A 120 -5.54 11.21 -18.33
C GLY A 120 -5.74 10.04 -17.35
N VAL A 121 -5.03 8.95 -17.62
CA VAL A 121 -5.11 7.69 -16.86
C VAL A 121 -4.77 7.90 -15.39
N GLU A 122 -3.67 8.58 -15.10
CA GLU A 122 -3.20 8.78 -13.71
C GLU A 122 -4.23 9.56 -12.89
N LEU A 123 -4.79 10.63 -13.45
CA LEU A 123 -5.84 11.41 -12.78
C LEU A 123 -7.11 10.58 -12.54
N ALA A 124 -7.54 9.81 -13.53
CA ALA A 124 -8.72 8.95 -13.41
C ALA A 124 -8.53 7.91 -12.28
N LEU A 125 -7.34 7.32 -12.17
CA LEU A 125 -6.98 6.39 -11.09
C LEU A 125 -7.01 7.06 -9.71
N MET A 126 -6.45 8.26 -9.56
CA MET A 126 -6.47 8.99 -8.29
C MET A 126 -7.91 9.37 -7.88
N GLN A 127 -8.75 9.81 -8.82
CA GLN A 127 -10.16 10.12 -8.56
C GLN A 127 -10.95 8.87 -8.15
N TYR A 128 -10.70 7.75 -8.82
CA TYR A 128 -11.30 6.47 -8.47
C TYR A 128 -10.84 6.00 -7.08
N ALA A 129 -9.54 6.10 -6.77
CA ALA A 129 -8.98 5.76 -5.47
C ALA A 129 -9.62 6.59 -4.34
N GLU A 130 -9.78 7.89 -4.55
CA GLU A 130 -10.42 8.78 -3.57
C GLU A 130 -11.89 8.38 -3.33
N LYS A 131 -12.65 8.19 -4.41
CA LYS A 131 -14.06 7.83 -4.30
C LYS A 131 -14.26 6.47 -3.64
N LEU A 132 -13.50 5.45 -4.07
CA LEU A 132 -13.59 4.09 -3.53
C LEU A 132 -13.16 4.05 -2.06
N THR A 133 -12.19 4.86 -1.65
CA THR A 133 -11.72 4.94 -0.26
C THR A 133 -12.72 5.64 0.65
N LEU A 134 -13.22 6.80 0.25
CA LEU A 134 -14.03 7.67 1.12
C LEU A 134 -15.52 7.37 1.05
N ARG A 135 -16.01 6.88 -0.09
CA ARG A 135 -17.43 6.67 -0.36
C ARG A 135 -17.67 5.42 -1.22
N PRO A 136 -17.29 4.22 -0.73
CA PRO A 136 -17.36 2.99 -1.53
C PRO A 136 -18.80 2.65 -1.99
N SER A 137 -19.82 3.01 -1.20
CA SER A 137 -21.22 2.82 -1.57
C SER A 137 -21.71 3.68 -2.75
N ASP A 138 -20.97 4.75 -3.08
CA ASP A 138 -21.31 5.67 -4.17
C ASP A 138 -20.67 5.25 -5.51
N ILE A 139 -19.85 4.21 -5.52
CA ILE A 139 -19.24 3.67 -6.74
C ILE A 139 -20.36 3.14 -7.65
N LYS A 140 -20.29 3.52 -8.92
CA LYS A 140 -21.25 3.13 -9.97
C LYS A 140 -20.49 2.61 -11.19
N ARG A 141 -21.22 1.93 -12.06
CA ARG A 141 -20.66 1.48 -13.35
C ARG A 141 -19.95 2.60 -14.11
N ALA A 142 -20.49 3.81 -14.08
CA ALA A 142 -19.89 4.98 -14.75
C ALA A 142 -18.48 5.29 -14.25
N ASP A 143 -18.12 5.00 -12.99
CA ASP A 143 -16.77 5.21 -12.47
C ASP A 143 -15.77 4.25 -13.13
N VAL A 144 -16.18 3.00 -13.36
CA VAL A 144 -15.39 2.00 -14.08
C VAL A 144 -15.31 2.35 -15.58
N ASP A 145 -16.43 2.78 -16.17
CA ASP A 145 -16.44 3.22 -17.57
C ASP A 145 -15.54 4.45 -17.80
N ASN A 146 -15.41 5.35 -16.82
CA ASN A 146 -14.46 6.47 -16.87
C ASN A 146 -13.00 5.99 -16.92
N LEU A 147 -12.64 4.93 -16.17
CA LEU A 147 -11.31 4.33 -16.24
C LEU A 147 -11.02 3.73 -17.62
N ARG A 148 -11.99 3.02 -18.21
CA ARG A 148 -11.86 2.51 -19.59
C ARG A 148 -11.70 3.62 -20.62
N ASN A 149 -12.51 4.69 -20.48
CA ASN A 149 -12.43 5.85 -21.37
C ASN A 149 -11.11 6.61 -21.24
N ALA A 150 -10.46 6.54 -20.08
CA ALA A 150 -9.12 7.08 -19.88
C ALA A 150 -8.02 6.22 -20.54
N GLY A 151 -8.32 4.97 -20.92
CA GLY A 151 -7.41 4.08 -21.64
C GLY A 151 -6.97 2.81 -20.91
N LEU A 152 -7.57 2.52 -19.74
CA LEU A 152 -7.27 1.29 -18.97
C LEU A 152 -8.09 0.10 -19.52
N ASP A 153 -7.46 -1.05 -19.58
CA ASP A 153 -8.15 -2.31 -19.79
C ASP A 153 -8.75 -2.87 -18.46
N ASP A 154 -9.55 -3.94 -18.56
CA ASP A 154 -10.22 -4.50 -17.39
C ASP A 154 -9.24 -5.16 -16.40
N GLY A 155 -8.08 -5.65 -16.87
CA GLY A 155 -7.00 -6.17 -16.03
C GLY A 155 -6.39 -5.06 -15.18
N GLN A 156 -6.02 -3.95 -15.80
CA GLN A 156 -5.47 -2.77 -15.12
C GLN A 156 -6.48 -2.14 -14.13
N ILE A 157 -7.75 -2.14 -14.50
CA ILE A 157 -8.82 -1.68 -13.58
C ILE A 157 -8.91 -2.60 -12.36
N LEU A 158 -8.79 -3.92 -12.57
CA LEU A 158 -8.77 -4.89 -11.47
C LEU A 158 -7.53 -4.69 -10.59
N GLU A 159 -6.33 -4.55 -11.17
CA GLU A 159 -5.09 -4.25 -10.45
C GLU A 159 -5.26 -3.01 -9.54
N ALA A 160 -5.68 -1.89 -10.10
CA ALA A 160 -5.91 -0.65 -9.35
C ALA A 160 -6.95 -0.84 -8.23
N ASN A 161 -8.06 -1.52 -8.52
CA ASN A 161 -9.09 -1.81 -7.53
C ASN A 161 -8.53 -2.63 -6.37
N GLN A 162 -7.76 -3.70 -6.65
CA GLN A 162 -7.18 -4.56 -5.62
C GLN A 162 -6.15 -3.82 -4.78
N ILE A 163 -5.30 -2.98 -5.37
CA ILE A 163 -4.37 -2.11 -4.64
C ILE A 163 -5.13 -1.20 -3.67
N ILE A 164 -6.16 -0.49 -4.15
CA ILE A 164 -6.96 0.42 -3.33
C ILE A 164 -7.65 -0.35 -2.19
N CYS A 165 -8.26 -1.50 -2.48
CA CYS A 165 -8.93 -2.34 -1.48
C CYS A 165 -7.95 -2.88 -0.44
N TYR A 166 -6.77 -3.34 -0.86
CA TYR A 166 -5.72 -3.80 0.03
C TYR A 166 -5.27 -2.69 0.99
N PHE A 167 -4.99 -1.47 0.49
CA PHE A 167 -4.60 -0.37 1.36
C PHE A 167 -5.72 0.12 2.27
N ASN A 168 -6.97 0.00 1.87
CA ASN A 168 -8.10 0.22 2.77
C ASN A 168 -8.18 -0.85 3.88
N TYR A 169 -7.83 -2.10 3.60
CA TYR A 169 -7.74 -3.16 4.60
C TYR A 169 -6.56 -2.91 5.55
N VAL A 170 -5.34 -2.77 5.03
CA VAL A 170 -4.14 -2.70 5.86
C VAL A 170 -4.08 -1.42 6.69
N ASN A 171 -4.49 -0.27 6.15
CA ASN A 171 -4.53 0.99 6.89
C ASN A 171 -5.48 0.92 8.09
N ARG A 172 -6.62 0.23 7.96
CA ARG A 172 -7.53 0.00 9.08
C ARG A 172 -6.95 -0.94 10.12
N SER A 173 -6.22 -1.97 9.71
CA SER A 173 -5.51 -2.87 10.63
C SER A 173 -4.43 -2.11 11.41
N ILE A 174 -3.59 -1.34 10.72
CA ILE A 174 -2.53 -0.54 11.32
C ILE A 174 -3.10 0.49 12.31
N ASN A 175 -4.02 1.33 11.85
CA ASN A 175 -4.62 2.38 12.69
C ASN A 175 -5.42 1.79 13.86
N GLY A 176 -6.14 0.69 13.64
CA GLY A 176 -6.96 0.03 14.65
C GLY A 176 -6.15 -0.64 15.77
N LEU A 177 -4.88 -0.97 15.51
CA LEU A 177 -3.98 -1.62 16.45
C LEU A 177 -2.83 -0.71 16.91
N GLY A 178 -2.80 0.55 16.46
CA GLY A 178 -1.77 1.53 16.80
C GLY A 178 -0.37 1.09 16.40
N VAL A 179 -0.23 0.46 15.23
CA VAL A 179 1.07 0.01 14.73
C VAL A 179 1.89 1.21 14.26
N THR A 180 3.15 1.29 14.68
CA THR A 180 4.10 2.36 14.32
C THR A 180 5.31 1.79 13.60
N ASN A 181 6.04 2.64 12.88
CA ASN A 181 7.30 2.29 12.20
C ASN A 181 8.51 2.19 13.16
N GLU A 182 8.30 2.24 14.48
CA GLU A 182 9.40 2.16 15.45
C GLU A 182 10.21 0.87 15.28
N GLY A 183 11.45 0.99 14.82
CA GLY A 183 12.35 -0.13 14.56
C GLY A 183 12.28 -0.71 13.15
N ASP A 184 11.33 -0.30 12.31
CA ASP A 184 11.25 -0.73 10.92
C ASP A 184 12.22 0.04 10.02
N ILE A 185 12.66 -0.58 8.93
CA ILE A 185 13.35 0.08 7.83
C ILE A 185 12.31 0.59 6.86
N ILE A 186 12.30 1.91 6.62
CA ILE A 186 11.29 2.54 5.77
C ILE A 186 11.57 2.27 4.29
N GLY A 187 10.59 1.71 3.61
CA GLY A 187 10.61 1.37 2.19
C GLY A 187 11.04 -0.07 1.93
N TYR A 188 10.62 -0.58 0.79
CA TYR A 188 10.88 -1.95 0.34
C TYR A 188 12.12 -2.04 -0.55
N TYR A 189 12.28 -1.04 -1.43
CA TYR A 189 13.39 -1.00 -2.39
C TYR A 189 14.67 -0.50 -1.74
N LYS A 190 15.82 -0.97 -2.24
CA LYS A 190 17.16 -0.55 -1.82
C LYS A 190 18.03 -0.35 -3.04
N ASP A 191 19.01 0.52 -2.93
CA ASP A 191 20.10 0.62 -3.91
C ASP A 191 20.94 -0.67 -3.87
N ASP A 192 21.39 -1.15 -5.02
CA ASP A 192 22.27 -2.31 -5.17
C ASP A 192 23.70 -2.00 -4.66
#